data_920d6619d8339029a4afb523e77c4e0c
#
_entry.id   920d6619d8339029a4afb523e77c4e0c
#
_cell.length_a   1.000
_cell.length_b   1.000
_cell.length_c   1.000
_cell.angle_alpha   90.00
_cell.angle_beta   90.00
_cell.angle_gamma   90.00
#
_symmetry.space_group_name_H-M   'P 1'
#
loop_
_entity.id
_entity.type
_entity.pdbx_description
1 polymer ?
#
loop_
_entity_poly.entity_id
_entity_poly.type
_entity_poly.pdbx_seq_one_letter_code
_entity_poly.pdbx_strand_id
1 'polypeptide(L)'
;MRKVTKILLKALSVTVLFLIFCPIVLTLLVSLPSVQNFVVDRAVKYLSRKLETTVSIDRIRLGAWGSIRVDGFYVEDYQKDTLLYVGRLQLHMAGLRDNSAGIVLRNGEVSNTKLYLRETPEGVMNIKQVMDRLSNKEKKGGGDFGFGIRNVQIDDFTLIIERQEHRDPEYGIDYNDMHLEHTSALIEGFMLRGSMIGGYIRNFSTTEHSGFRIDNFTGRFLVDRGLVDLRDFEIDTE
;
A
#
# COMPACT_ATOMS: atom_id res chain seq x y z
N MET A 1 -53.70 -18.24 17.58
CA MET A 1 -52.69 -17.18 17.88
C MET A 1 -51.43 -17.69 18.58
N ARG A 2 -51.47 -18.46 19.68
CA ARG A 2 -50.26 -18.95 20.41
C ARG A 2 -49.26 -19.84 19.62
N LYS A 3 -49.69 -20.60 18.62
CA LYS A 3 -48.81 -21.44 17.80
C LYS A 3 -47.97 -20.62 16.82
N VAL A 4 -48.58 -19.64 16.18
CA VAL A 4 -47.88 -18.75 15.20
C VAL A 4 -46.82 -17.89 15.92
N THR A 5 -47.13 -17.38 17.09
CA THR A 5 -46.15 -16.61 17.89
C THR A 5 -44.94 -17.44 18.30
N LYS A 6 -45.14 -18.74 18.66
CA LYS A 6 -44.03 -19.63 18.99
C LYS A 6 -43.16 -19.95 17.78
N ILE A 7 -43.74 -20.08 16.60
CA ILE A 7 -42.99 -20.31 15.34
C ILE A 7 -42.18 -19.07 14.99
N LEU A 8 -42.77 -17.88 15.09
CA LEU A 8 -42.08 -16.60 14.85
C LEU A 8 -40.92 -16.39 15.83
N LEU A 9 -41.12 -16.68 17.12
CA LEU A 9 -40.06 -16.57 18.12
C LEU A 9 -38.90 -17.55 17.86
N LYS A 10 -39.21 -18.82 17.47
CA LYS A 10 -38.18 -19.78 17.09
C LYS A 10 -37.41 -19.33 15.83
N ALA A 11 -38.12 -18.87 14.80
CA ALA A 11 -37.49 -18.35 13.60
C ALA A 11 -36.57 -17.15 13.91
N LEU A 12 -37.04 -16.21 14.73
CA LEU A 12 -36.24 -15.08 15.17
C LEU A 12 -35.00 -15.52 15.96
N SER A 13 -35.15 -16.46 16.89
CA SER A 13 -34.01 -16.99 17.68
C SER A 13 -32.96 -17.66 16.79
N VAL A 14 -33.38 -18.47 15.81
CA VAL A 14 -32.48 -19.12 14.85
C VAL A 14 -31.76 -18.09 13.98
N THR A 15 -32.50 -17.07 13.53
CA THR A 15 -31.88 -15.98 12.72
C THR A 15 -30.85 -15.19 13.53
N VAL A 16 -31.15 -14.85 14.78
CA VAL A 16 -30.22 -14.14 15.67
C VAL A 16 -29.00 -15.00 15.96
N LEU A 17 -29.19 -16.29 16.26
CA LEU A 17 -28.11 -17.23 16.48
C LEU A 17 -27.22 -17.37 15.26
N PHE A 18 -27.81 -17.48 14.07
CA PHE A 18 -27.06 -17.55 12.80
C PHE A 18 -26.27 -16.26 12.55
N LEU A 19 -26.85 -15.07 12.76
CA LEU A 19 -26.19 -13.77 12.63
C LEU A 19 -24.98 -13.62 13.56
N ILE A 20 -25.02 -14.23 14.75
CA ILE A 20 -23.91 -14.20 15.71
C ILE A 20 -22.87 -15.29 15.39
N PHE A 21 -23.31 -16.51 15.10
CA PHE A 21 -22.41 -17.65 14.89
C PHE A 21 -21.68 -17.61 13.55
N CYS A 22 -22.38 -17.17 12.49
CA CYS A 22 -21.81 -17.14 11.15
C CYS A 22 -20.52 -16.29 11.04
N PRO A 23 -20.45 -15.03 11.54
CA PRO A 23 -19.22 -14.24 11.51
C PRO A 23 -18.13 -14.85 12.40
N ILE A 24 -18.48 -15.48 13.53
CA ILE A 24 -17.49 -16.15 14.40
C ILE A 24 -16.86 -17.34 13.67
N VAL A 25 -17.67 -18.20 13.08
CA VAL A 25 -17.20 -19.37 12.32
C VAL A 25 -16.37 -18.92 11.11
N LEU A 26 -16.83 -17.90 10.39
CA LEU A 26 -16.10 -17.35 9.25
C LEU A 26 -14.73 -16.81 9.67
N THR A 27 -14.67 -16.07 10.78
CA THR A 27 -13.40 -15.57 11.33
C THR A 27 -12.46 -16.70 11.71
N LEU A 28 -12.97 -17.74 12.34
CA LEU A 28 -12.18 -18.93 12.69
C LEU A 28 -11.65 -19.65 11.44
N LEU A 29 -12.48 -19.85 10.42
CA LEU A 29 -12.09 -20.47 9.15
C LEU A 29 -11.00 -19.68 8.44
N VAL A 30 -11.16 -18.36 8.35
CA VAL A 30 -10.18 -17.46 7.72
C VAL A 30 -8.87 -17.39 8.51
N SER A 31 -8.91 -17.65 9.82
CA SER A 31 -7.72 -17.69 10.68
C SER A 31 -6.91 -18.98 10.56
N LEU A 32 -7.45 -20.02 9.89
CA LEU A 32 -6.74 -21.28 9.71
C LEU A 32 -5.47 -21.09 8.86
N PRO A 33 -4.31 -21.62 9.27
CA PRO A 33 -3.06 -21.52 8.52
C PRO A 33 -3.19 -22.01 7.07
N SER A 34 -3.94 -23.09 6.85
CA SER A 34 -4.16 -23.62 5.50
C SER A 34 -4.87 -22.65 4.57
N VAL A 35 -5.85 -21.89 5.08
CA VAL A 35 -6.56 -20.87 4.30
C VAL A 35 -5.63 -19.70 4.01
N GLN A 36 -4.87 -19.25 5.00
CA GLN A 36 -3.92 -18.16 4.84
C GLN A 36 -2.81 -18.51 3.84
N ASN A 37 -2.24 -19.72 3.92
CA ASN A 37 -1.24 -20.20 2.96
C ASN A 37 -1.83 -20.29 1.54
N PHE A 38 -3.07 -20.77 1.41
CA PHE A 38 -3.75 -20.78 0.11
C PHE A 38 -3.90 -19.37 -0.49
N VAL A 39 -4.24 -18.37 0.33
CA VAL A 39 -4.34 -16.97 -0.12
C VAL A 39 -2.98 -16.44 -0.54
N VAL A 40 -1.91 -16.71 0.23
CA VAL A 40 -0.52 -16.35 -0.13
C VAL A 40 -0.15 -16.95 -1.47
N ASP A 41 -0.30 -18.26 -1.65
CA ASP A 41 0.04 -18.95 -2.91
C ASP A 41 -0.70 -18.37 -4.12
N ARG A 42 -1.97 -18.04 -3.94
CA ARG A 42 -2.77 -17.45 -5.02
C ARG A 42 -2.32 -16.00 -5.34
N ALA A 43 -2.07 -15.19 -4.32
CA ALA A 43 -1.60 -13.83 -4.47
C ALA A 43 -0.23 -13.78 -5.16
N VAL A 44 0.73 -14.59 -4.68
CA VAL A 44 2.07 -14.70 -5.25
C VAL A 44 2.02 -15.14 -6.71
N LYS A 45 1.30 -16.23 -7.02
CA LYS A 45 1.15 -16.73 -8.40
C LYS A 45 0.48 -15.73 -9.34
N TYR A 46 -0.49 -14.98 -8.84
CA TYR A 46 -1.15 -13.95 -9.62
C TYR A 46 -0.22 -12.77 -9.91
N LEU A 47 0.43 -12.24 -8.86
CA LEU A 47 1.32 -11.09 -8.97
C LEU A 47 2.57 -11.42 -9.81
N SER A 48 3.22 -12.56 -9.55
CA SER A 48 4.41 -12.96 -10.32
C SER A 48 4.10 -13.13 -11.81
N ARG A 49 2.93 -13.70 -12.15
CA ARG A 49 2.52 -13.79 -13.55
C ARG A 49 2.17 -12.44 -14.17
N LYS A 50 1.49 -11.57 -13.39
CA LYS A 50 1.07 -10.26 -13.90
C LYS A 50 2.25 -9.32 -14.09
N LEU A 51 3.21 -9.35 -13.17
CA LEU A 51 4.41 -8.50 -13.19
C LEU A 51 5.54 -9.12 -14.02
N GLU A 52 5.44 -10.42 -14.35
CA GLU A 52 6.48 -11.20 -15.04
C GLU A 52 7.83 -11.15 -14.32
N THR A 53 7.79 -11.07 -12.99
CA THR A 53 8.96 -11.08 -12.11
C THR A 53 8.69 -11.86 -10.84
N THR A 54 9.72 -12.11 -10.05
CA THR A 54 9.58 -12.80 -8.77
C THR A 54 8.85 -11.91 -7.77
N VAL A 55 7.78 -12.44 -7.22
CA VAL A 55 7.09 -11.85 -6.07
C VAL A 55 7.04 -12.90 -4.96
N SER A 56 7.31 -12.51 -3.73
CA SER A 56 7.09 -13.37 -2.57
C SER A 56 6.33 -12.65 -1.48
N ILE A 57 5.67 -13.42 -0.64
CA ILE A 57 4.95 -12.97 0.55
C ILE A 57 5.19 -14.03 1.61
N ASP A 58 5.73 -13.63 2.76
CA ASP A 58 5.98 -14.57 3.85
C ASP A 58 4.68 -15.00 4.51
N ARG A 59 3.78 -14.05 4.74
CA ARG A 59 2.51 -14.35 5.42
C ARG A 59 1.43 -13.31 5.12
N ILE A 60 0.21 -13.79 4.95
CA ILE A 60 -1.00 -12.95 4.96
C ILE A 60 -1.86 -13.38 6.15
N ARG A 61 -2.26 -12.44 6.98
CA ARG A 61 -3.21 -12.65 8.07
C ARG A 61 -4.46 -11.83 7.81
N LEU A 62 -5.57 -12.51 7.79
CA LEU A 62 -6.89 -11.90 7.72
C LEU A 62 -7.46 -11.90 9.13
N GLY A 63 -7.68 -10.72 9.67
CA GLY A 63 -8.21 -10.56 11.01
C GLY A 63 -9.72 -10.29 11.01
N ALA A 64 -10.30 -10.32 12.21
CA ALA A 64 -11.68 -9.92 12.42
C ALA A 64 -11.89 -8.47 11.97
N TRP A 65 -13.13 -8.14 11.57
CA TRP A 65 -13.54 -6.78 11.18
C TRP A 65 -12.81 -6.21 9.97
N GLY A 66 -12.30 -7.09 9.08
CA GLY A 66 -11.70 -6.68 7.81
C GLY A 66 -10.29 -6.08 7.94
N SER A 67 -9.51 -6.49 8.94
CA SER A 67 -8.08 -6.18 8.95
C SER A 67 -7.31 -7.17 8.07
N ILE A 68 -6.37 -6.66 7.30
CA ILE A 68 -5.45 -7.45 6.48
C ILE A 68 -4.04 -7.06 6.88
N ARG A 69 -3.21 -8.05 7.21
CA ARG A 69 -1.80 -7.86 7.47
C ARG A 69 -0.99 -8.74 6.53
N VAL A 70 -0.04 -8.13 5.86
CA VAL A 70 0.94 -8.79 5.00
C VAL A 70 2.30 -8.59 5.63
N ASP A 71 3.01 -9.67 5.87
CA ASP A 71 4.39 -9.65 6.37
C ASP A 71 5.31 -10.17 5.24
N GLY A 72 6.45 -9.51 5.01
CA GLY A 72 7.50 -9.92 4.08
C GLY A 72 7.07 -9.90 2.61
N PHE A 73 6.46 -8.80 2.15
CA PHE A 73 6.17 -8.63 0.72
C PHE A 73 7.42 -8.19 -0.02
N TYR A 74 7.79 -8.95 -1.05
CA TYR A 74 9.00 -8.74 -1.82
C TYR A 74 8.72 -8.79 -3.32
N VAL A 75 9.35 -7.90 -4.07
CA VAL A 75 9.29 -7.83 -5.53
C VAL A 75 10.69 -7.64 -6.08
N GLU A 76 11.10 -8.49 -7.02
CA GLU A 76 12.31 -8.31 -7.81
C GLU A 76 12.07 -7.35 -8.98
N ASP A 77 13.12 -6.70 -9.43
CA ASP A 77 13.16 -6.09 -10.75
C ASP A 77 13.54 -7.13 -11.83
N TYR A 78 13.64 -6.71 -13.07
CA TYR A 78 13.97 -7.61 -14.20
C TYR A 78 15.44 -8.00 -14.26
N GLN A 79 16.30 -7.38 -13.47
CA GLN A 79 17.71 -7.76 -13.28
C GLN A 79 17.87 -8.77 -12.14
N LYS A 80 16.76 -9.16 -11.51
CA LYS A 80 16.66 -10.06 -10.34
C LYS A 80 17.23 -9.45 -9.05
N ASP A 81 17.28 -8.12 -9.01
CA ASP A 81 17.61 -7.39 -7.81
C ASP A 81 16.33 -6.97 -7.05
N THR A 82 16.48 -6.62 -5.78
CA THR A 82 15.37 -6.11 -5.00
C THR A 82 14.85 -4.79 -5.60
N LEU A 83 13.58 -4.76 -6.01
CA LEU A 83 12.88 -3.52 -6.33
C LEU A 83 12.16 -2.98 -5.10
N LEU A 84 11.40 -3.84 -4.43
CA LEU A 84 10.57 -3.44 -3.28
C LEU A 84 10.58 -4.55 -2.23
N TYR A 85 10.81 -4.15 -0.99
CA TYR A 85 10.59 -4.98 0.18
C TYR A 85 9.71 -4.22 1.17
N VAL A 86 8.66 -4.86 1.67
CA VAL A 86 7.78 -4.33 2.71
C VAL A 86 7.77 -5.32 3.86
N GLY A 87 8.41 -4.97 4.97
CA GLY A 87 8.46 -5.84 6.15
C GLY A 87 7.08 -6.09 6.73
N ARG A 88 6.25 -5.03 6.78
CA ARG A 88 4.85 -5.14 7.24
C ARG A 88 3.96 -4.13 6.53
N LEU A 89 2.85 -4.61 6.01
CA LEU A 89 1.71 -3.81 5.56
C LEU A 89 0.48 -4.23 6.36
N GLN A 90 -0.17 -3.29 7.02
CA GLN A 90 -1.42 -3.53 7.74
C GLN A 90 -2.50 -2.58 7.24
N LEU A 91 -3.64 -3.14 6.86
CA LEU A 91 -4.79 -2.41 6.34
C LEU A 91 -6.01 -2.67 7.20
N HIS A 92 -6.76 -1.60 7.51
CA HIS A 92 -8.02 -1.70 8.22
C HIS A 92 -9.13 -1.17 7.32
N MET A 93 -10.06 -2.04 6.97
CA MET A 93 -11.21 -1.64 6.16
C MET A 93 -12.11 -0.71 7.00
N ALA A 94 -12.45 0.45 6.46
CA ALA A 94 -13.63 1.16 6.88
C ALA A 94 -14.81 0.35 6.33
N GLY A 95 -15.82 0.03 7.15
CA GLY A 95 -16.99 -0.69 6.64
C GLY A 95 -17.36 -0.14 5.26
N LEU A 96 -17.69 -1.05 4.34
CA LEU A 96 -18.02 -0.76 2.95
C LEU A 96 -19.04 0.39 2.87
N ARG A 97 -18.56 1.59 2.70
CA ARG A 97 -19.40 2.71 2.31
C ARG A 97 -19.31 2.72 0.79
N ASP A 98 -20.35 2.20 0.18
CA ASP A 98 -20.59 2.28 -1.25
C ASP A 98 -20.71 3.77 -1.61
N ASN A 99 -19.59 4.40 -1.84
CA ASN A 99 -19.55 5.58 -2.67
C ASN A 99 -19.17 5.06 -4.05
N SER A 100 -20.01 5.28 -5.03
CA SER A 100 -19.87 4.98 -6.46
C SER A 100 -18.50 5.38 -7.09
N ALA A 101 -17.51 5.67 -6.30
CA ALA A 101 -16.20 6.19 -6.66
C ALA A 101 -15.01 5.29 -6.23
N GLY A 102 -15.22 4.16 -5.52
CA GLY A 102 -14.09 3.31 -5.17
C GLY A 102 -14.08 2.72 -3.75
N ILE A 103 -12.98 2.10 -3.38
CA ILE A 103 -12.74 1.52 -2.06
C ILE A 103 -12.04 2.54 -1.18
N VAL A 104 -12.56 2.78 0.03
CA VAL A 104 -11.91 3.62 1.04
C VAL A 104 -11.57 2.78 2.27
N LEU A 105 -10.29 2.70 2.59
CA LEU A 105 -9.78 2.11 3.82
C LEU A 105 -9.75 3.14 4.94
N ARG A 106 -9.83 2.70 6.18
CA ARG A 106 -9.71 3.58 7.34
C ARG A 106 -8.27 3.94 7.60
N ASN A 107 -7.44 2.94 7.82
CA ASN A 107 -6.03 3.11 8.14
C ASN A 107 -5.19 2.14 7.33
N GLY A 108 -4.00 2.61 6.93
CA GLY A 108 -2.91 1.81 6.40
C GLY A 108 -1.66 2.08 7.23
N GLU A 109 -0.92 1.03 7.55
CA GLU A 109 0.36 1.09 8.24
C GLU A 109 1.38 0.33 7.40
N VAL A 110 2.49 0.97 7.09
CA VAL A 110 3.59 0.39 6.32
C VAL A 110 4.85 0.57 7.14
N SER A 111 5.57 -0.51 7.41
CA SER A 111 6.81 -0.43 8.20
C SER A 111 7.91 -1.32 7.67
N ASN A 112 9.15 -0.90 7.93
CA ASN A 112 10.37 -1.58 7.49
C ASN A 112 10.34 -1.84 5.97
N THR A 113 10.27 -0.76 5.20
CA THR A 113 10.10 -0.82 3.75
C THR A 113 11.34 -0.30 3.05
N LYS A 114 11.76 -0.98 1.99
CA LYS A 114 12.88 -0.56 1.14
C LYS A 114 12.44 -0.54 -0.31
N LEU A 115 12.64 0.59 -0.97
CA LEU A 115 12.39 0.78 -2.39
C LEU A 115 13.68 1.17 -3.09
N TYR A 116 14.10 0.35 -4.06
CA TYR A 116 15.30 0.54 -4.85
C TYR A 116 14.93 0.95 -6.27
N LEU A 117 15.21 2.19 -6.62
CA LEU A 117 14.98 2.75 -7.94
C LEU A 117 16.32 2.88 -8.66
N ARG A 118 16.61 1.96 -9.58
CA ARG A 118 17.86 1.92 -10.33
C ARG A 118 17.62 2.18 -11.79
N GLU A 119 18.51 2.95 -12.39
CA GLU A 119 18.52 3.15 -13.84
C GLU A 119 19.27 2.00 -14.52
N THR A 120 18.62 1.38 -15.50
CA THR A 120 19.24 0.33 -16.32
C THR A 120 20.26 0.91 -17.30
N PRO A 121 21.18 0.10 -17.88
CA PRO A 121 22.13 0.56 -18.89
C PRO A 121 21.49 1.29 -20.08
N GLU A 122 20.22 1.05 -20.35
CA GLU A 122 19.44 1.68 -21.41
C GLU A 122 18.82 3.02 -20.98
N GLY A 123 19.14 3.53 -19.79
CA GLY A 123 18.59 4.80 -19.26
C GLY A 123 17.15 4.73 -18.79
N VAL A 124 16.65 3.56 -18.42
CA VAL A 124 15.27 3.34 -17.97
C VAL A 124 15.25 2.93 -16.50
N MET A 125 14.40 3.59 -15.69
CA MET A 125 14.22 3.18 -14.30
C MET A 125 13.58 1.79 -14.19
N ASN A 126 14.14 0.94 -13.33
CA ASN A 126 13.67 -0.45 -13.12
C ASN A 126 12.19 -0.56 -12.75
N ILE A 127 11.66 0.41 -11.99
CA ILE A 127 10.24 0.47 -11.61
C ILE A 127 9.30 0.63 -12.81
N LYS A 128 9.78 1.25 -13.90
CA LYS A 128 8.92 1.54 -15.07
C LYS A 128 8.28 0.27 -15.64
N GLN A 129 9.05 -0.79 -15.76
CA GLN A 129 8.55 -2.05 -16.32
C GLN A 129 7.44 -2.66 -15.43
N VAL A 130 7.60 -2.63 -14.10
CA VAL A 130 6.58 -3.08 -13.16
C VAL A 130 5.33 -2.20 -13.25
N MET A 131 5.49 -0.89 -13.33
CA MET A 131 4.38 0.05 -13.48
C MET A 131 3.62 -0.14 -14.80
N ASP A 132 4.31 -0.38 -15.90
CA ASP A 132 3.71 -0.65 -17.21
C ASP A 132 2.86 -1.94 -17.18
N ARG A 133 3.28 -2.96 -16.44
CA ARG A 133 2.52 -4.21 -16.23
C ARG A 133 1.32 -4.03 -15.29
N LEU A 134 1.42 -3.18 -14.30
CA LEU A 134 0.31 -2.85 -13.41
C LEU A 134 -0.76 -2.02 -14.11
N SER A 135 -0.36 -1.08 -14.95
CA SER A 135 -1.24 -0.10 -15.62
C SER A 135 -2.00 -0.65 -16.81
N ASN A 136 -2.09 -1.97 -16.98
CA ASN A 136 -2.66 -2.67 -18.14
C ASN A 136 -3.81 -1.90 -18.82
N LYS A 137 -3.57 -1.47 -20.05
CA LYS A 137 -4.47 -0.62 -20.87
C LYS A 137 -5.76 -1.34 -21.34
N GLU A 138 -6.13 -2.48 -20.81
CA GLU A 138 -7.23 -3.31 -21.28
C GLU A 138 -8.59 -3.06 -20.61
N LYS A 139 -8.84 -1.85 -20.10
CA LYS A 139 -10.24 -1.51 -19.78
C LYS A 139 -10.65 -0.17 -20.41
N LYS A 140 -10.89 -0.17 -21.70
CA LYS A 140 -11.87 0.74 -22.31
C LYS A 140 -13.23 0.43 -21.67
N GLY A 141 -13.70 1.26 -20.73
CA GLY A 141 -15.09 1.19 -20.26
C GLY A 141 -15.32 1.03 -18.76
N GLY A 142 -14.30 1.02 -17.90
CA GLY A 142 -14.50 1.12 -16.44
C GLY A 142 -14.36 2.59 -16.03
N GLY A 143 -15.37 3.15 -15.36
CA GLY A 143 -15.23 4.46 -14.73
C GLY A 143 -14.00 4.50 -13.82
N ASP A 144 -13.45 5.70 -13.55
CA ASP A 144 -12.29 5.92 -12.71
C ASP A 144 -12.48 5.32 -11.31
N PHE A 145 -12.08 4.03 -11.17
CA PHE A 145 -12.13 3.36 -9.89
C PHE A 145 -11.12 4.05 -8.96
N GLY A 146 -11.63 4.64 -7.89
CA GLY A 146 -10.82 5.30 -6.89
C GLY A 146 -10.45 4.34 -5.76
N PHE A 147 -9.23 4.49 -5.25
CA PHE A 147 -8.77 3.87 -4.03
C PHE A 147 -8.35 4.97 -3.06
N GLY A 148 -8.76 4.88 -1.80
CA GLY A 148 -8.40 5.85 -0.79
C GLY A 148 -8.09 5.20 0.55
N ILE A 149 -7.23 5.88 1.34
CA ILE A 149 -6.95 5.54 2.72
C ILE A 149 -7.03 6.83 3.53
N ARG A 150 -7.79 6.83 4.62
CA ARG A 150 -7.94 8.06 5.43
C ARG A 150 -6.64 8.46 6.10
N ASN A 151 -5.94 7.50 6.70
CA ASN A 151 -4.67 7.73 7.38
C ASN A 151 -3.70 6.64 6.94
N VAL A 152 -2.54 7.03 6.44
CA VAL A 152 -1.41 6.15 6.12
C VAL A 152 -0.26 6.51 7.04
N GLN A 153 0.12 5.58 7.89
CA GLN A 153 1.33 5.67 8.71
C GLN A 153 2.45 4.93 7.99
N ILE A 154 3.57 5.59 7.83
CA ILE A 154 4.80 5.02 7.28
C ILE A 154 5.87 5.12 8.36
N ASP A 155 6.48 3.99 8.69
CA ASP A 155 7.54 3.89 9.68
C ASP A 155 8.73 3.12 9.08
N ASP A 156 9.92 3.69 9.21
CA ASP A 156 11.17 3.09 8.76
C ASP A 156 11.13 2.70 7.27
N PHE A 157 10.95 3.70 6.42
CA PHE A 157 11.02 3.54 4.97
C PHE A 157 12.37 4.03 4.46
N THR A 158 12.99 3.24 3.60
CA THR A 158 14.24 3.55 2.89
C THR A 158 13.94 3.68 1.40
N LEU A 159 14.34 4.79 0.80
CA LEU A 159 14.32 5.01 -0.65
C LEU A 159 15.74 5.15 -1.14
N ILE A 160 16.13 4.33 -2.10
CA ILE A 160 17.41 4.43 -2.78
C ILE A 160 17.14 4.71 -4.26
N ILE A 161 17.73 5.78 -4.77
CA ILE A 161 17.69 6.16 -6.18
C ILE A 161 19.12 6.15 -6.69
N GLU A 162 19.42 5.28 -7.65
CA GLU A 162 20.71 5.15 -8.29
C GLU A 162 20.55 5.34 -9.80
N ARG A 163 21.15 6.40 -10.35
CA ARG A 163 21.24 6.65 -11.79
C ARG A 163 22.66 6.44 -12.28
N GLN A 164 22.84 6.18 -13.58
CA GLN A 164 24.16 5.94 -14.16
C GLN A 164 25.09 7.16 -14.10
N GLU A 165 24.52 8.35 -14.29
CA GLU A 165 25.25 9.61 -14.19
C GLU A 165 25.08 10.20 -12.80
N HIS A 166 25.77 9.66 -11.81
CA HIS A 166 25.89 10.34 -10.52
C HIS A 166 27.15 11.19 -10.49
N ARG A 167 27.08 12.28 -9.79
CA ARG A 167 28.21 13.17 -9.50
C ARG A 167 28.29 13.24 -7.99
N ASP A 168 29.50 13.09 -7.47
CA ASP A 168 29.74 13.32 -6.06
C ASP A 168 29.91 14.84 -5.85
N PRO A 169 28.82 15.57 -5.49
CA PRO A 169 28.90 17.02 -5.34
C PRO A 169 29.75 17.33 -4.09
N GLU A 170 30.62 18.33 -4.20
CA GLU A 170 31.41 18.79 -3.06
C GLU A 170 30.50 19.26 -1.89
N TYR A 171 29.32 19.74 -2.22
CA TYR A 171 28.28 20.19 -1.26
C TYR A 171 26.89 19.86 -1.78
N GLY A 172 25.99 19.47 -0.87
CA GLY A 172 24.58 19.25 -1.16
C GLY A 172 24.21 17.80 -1.47
N ILE A 173 23.05 17.58 -2.05
CA ILE A 173 22.47 16.27 -2.34
C ILE A 173 22.70 15.91 -3.80
N ASP A 174 23.20 14.70 -4.06
CA ASP A 174 23.14 14.12 -5.40
C ASP A 174 21.76 13.50 -5.65
N TYR A 175 20.95 14.16 -6.47
CA TYR A 175 19.61 13.62 -6.83
C TYR A 175 19.68 12.40 -7.74
N ASN A 176 20.85 12.06 -8.26
CA ASN A 176 21.06 10.86 -9.07
C ASN A 176 21.56 9.67 -8.25
N ASP A 177 22.08 9.94 -7.05
CA ASP A 177 22.47 8.94 -6.05
C ASP A 177 21.95 9.34 -4.69
N MET A 178 20.63 9.18 -4.49
CA MET A 178 19.92 9.66 -3.30
C MET A 178 19.47 8.49 -2.44
N HIS A 179 19.88 8.50 -1.17
CA HIS A 179 19.50 7.50 -0.18
C HIS A 179 18.74 8.18 0.96
N LEU A 180 17.43 8.06 0.96
CA LEU A 180 16.60 8.51 2.08
C LEU A 180 16.39 7.35 3.06
N GLU A 181 16.84 7.54 4.29
CA GLU A 181 16.81 6.52 5.34
C GLU A 181 15.94 6.97 6.52
N HIS A 182 15.47 6.00 7.30
CA HIS A 182 14.64 6.24 8.49
C HIS A 182 13.46 7.17 8.23
N THR A 183 12.92 7.10 7.02
CA THR A 183 11.80 7.95 6.63
C THR A 183 10.54 7.54 7.38
N SER A 184 9.92 8.50 8.04
CA SER A 184 8.62 8.35 8.68
C SER A 184 7.65 9.37 8.11
N ALA A 185 6.39 8.97 7.93
CA ALA A 185 5.36 9.88 7.43
C ALA A 185 3.98 9.51 7.95
N LEU A 186 3.16 10.54 8.15
CA LEU A 186 1.71 10.40 8.32
C LEU A 186 1.02 11.13 7.16
N ILE A 187 0.26 10.40 6.36
CA ILE A 187 -0.48 10.95 5.22
C ILE A 187 -1.97 10.81 5.50
N GLU A 188 -2.68 11.92 5.43
CA GLU A 188 -4.14 11.97 5.56
C GLU A 188 -4.81 12.10 4.18
N GLY A 189 -5.93 11.39 4.02
CA GLY A 189 -6.72 11.48 2.80
C GLY A 189 -6.00 11.02 1.54
N PHE A 190 -5.11 10.02 1.68
CA PHE A 190 -4.46 9.42 0.50
C PHE A 190 -5.51 8.95 -0.50
N MET A 191 -5.34 9.34 -1.74
CA MET A 191 -6.23 8.97 -2.84
C MET A 191 -5.44 8.61 -4.10
N LEU A 192 -5.91 7.55 -4.76
CA LEU A 192 -5.47 7.14 -6.09
C LEU A 192 -6.70 7.06 -6.99
N ARG A 193 -6.74 7.84 -8.06
CA ARG A 193 -7.84 7.86 -9.03
C ARG A 193 -7.28 7.97 -10.45
N GLY A 194 -7.35 6.88 -11.19
CA GLY A 194 -6.69 6.82 -12.50
C GLY A 194 -5.18 7.01 -12.37
N SER A 195 -4.63 8.09 -12.95
CA SER A 195 -3.22 8.48 -12.82
C SER A 195 -2.95 9.46 -11.66
N MET A 196 -4.01 9.95 -11.03
CA MET A 196 -3.91 10.97 -9.99
C MET A 196 -3.65 10.33 -8.62
N ILE A 197 -2.61 10.78 -7.95
CA ILE A 197 -2.26 10.41 -6.56
C ILE A 197 -2.22 11.69 -5.74
N GLY A 198 -2.85 11.71 -4.58
CA GLY A 198 -2.85 12.89 -3.73
C GLY A 198 -3.10 12.58 -2.27
N GLY A 199 -2.85 13.59 -1.44
CA GLY A 199 -3.05 13.51 0.01
C GLY A 199 -2.49 14.73 0.72
N TYR A 200 -2.57 14.71 2.03
CA TYR A 200 -1.96 15.69 2.90
C TYR A 200 -0.92 15.01 3.79
N ILE A 201 0.32 15.45 3.72
CA ILE A 201 1.41 14.99 4.57
C ILE A 201 1.34 15.81 5.86
N ARG A 202 1.12 15.14 6.99
CA ARG A 202 1.10 15.76 8.33
C ARG A 202 2.49 15.89 8.90
N ASN A 203 3.21 14.79 8.85
CA ASN A 203 4.57 14.70 9.34
C ASN A 203 5.35 13.86 8.33
N PHE A 204 6.47 14.38 7.90
CA PHE A 204 7.43 13.61 7.13
C PHE A 204 8.81 13.98 7.67
N SER A 205 9.57 12.99 8.01
CA SER A 205 10.98 13.15 8.40
C SER A 205 11.83 12.12 7.69
N THR A 206 13.06 12.49 7.36
CA THR A 206 14.01 11.60 6.70
C THR A 206 15.44 12.10 6.91
N THR A 207 16.38 11.19 6.77
CA THR A 207 17.80 11.51 6.71
C THR A 207 18.35 11.02 5.38
N GLU A 208 19.04 11.87 4.66
CA GLU A 208 19.74 11.56 3.44
C GLU A 208 21.20 11.18 3.77
N HIS A 209 21.81 10.25 3.02
CA HIS A 209 23.12 9.67 3.36
C HIS A 209 24.26 10.72 3.39
N SER A 210 24.13 11.86 2.69
CA SER A 210 25.07 13.00 2.80
C SER A 210 25.04 13.70 4.15
N GLY A 211 24.08 13.35 5.01
CA GLY A 211 23.85 13.99 6.30
C GLY A 211 22.76 15.06 6.28
N PHE A 212 22.21 15.41 5.14
CA PHE A 212 21.05 16.30 5.07
C PHE A 212 19.84 15.67 5.74
N ARG A 213 19.16 16.42 6.60
CA ARG A 213 18.00 15.92 7.33
C ARG A 213 16.81 16.84 7.18
N ILE A 214 15.66 16.24 6.94
CA ILE A 214 14.36 16.88 7.05
C ILE A 214 13.77 16.40 8.38
N ASP A 215 13.60 17.33 9.31
CA ASP A 215 13.02 17.03 10.62
C ASP A 215 11.50 16.95 10.53
N ASN A 216 10.90 17.83 9.73
CA ASN A 216 9.48 17.80 9.48
C ASN A 216 9.17 18.43 8.13
N PHE A 217 8.27 17.80 7.38
CA PHE A 217 7.62 18.38 6.22
C PHE A 217 6.12 18.16 6.35
N THR A 218 5.37 19.22 6.11
CA THR A 218 3.90 19.18 6.01
C THR A 218 3.47 19.79 4.68
N GLY A 219 2.33 19.35 4.13
CA GLY A 219 1.82 19.96 2.92
C GLY A 219 0.87 19.05 2.13
N ARG A 220 0.17 19.64 1.18
CA ARG A 220 -0.64 18.91 0.22
C ARG A 220 0.19 18.54 -0.99
N PHE A 221 0.02 17.32 -1.44
CA PHE A 221 0.59 16.89 -2.71
C PHE A 221 -0.48 16.34 -3.65
N LEU A 222 -0.29 16.60 -4.91
CA LEU A 222 -1.04 16.03 -6.01
C LEU A 222 -0.07 15.70 -7.14
N VAL A 223 -0.10 14.44 -7.56
CA VAL A 223 0.70 13.97 -8.72
C VAL A 223 -0.25 13.46 -9.78
N ASP A 224 -0.15 14.00 -10.99
CA ASP A 224 -0.91 13.52 -12.16
C ASP A 224 -0.06 13.66 -13.42
N ARG A 225 0.10 12.57 -14.16
CA ARG A 225 0.79 12.50 -15.46
C ARG A 225 2.14 13.20 -15.50
N GLY A 226 2.92 13.06 -14.45
CA GLY A 226 4.25 13.68 -14.34
C GLY A 226 4.26 15.13 -13.85
N LEU A 227 3.09 15.71 -13.57
CA LEU A 227 2.98 16.98 -12.86
C LEU A 227 2.95 16.70 -11.36
N VAL A 228 3.79 17.39 -10.60
CA VAL A 228 3.78 17.39 -9.13
C VAL A 228 3.35 18.77 -8.66
N ASP A 229 2.23 18.83 -7.95
CA ASP A 229 1.69 20.06 -7.36
C ASP A 229 1.81 19.94 -5.84
N LEU A 230 2.58 20.83 -5.22
CA LEU A 230 2.76 20.95 -3.78
C LEU A 230 2.16 22.28 -3.31
N ARG A 231 1.28 22.23 -2.32
CA ARG A 231 0.61 23.42 -1.78
C ARG A 231 0.62 23.42 -0.26
N ASP A 232 0.60 24.63 0.28
CA ASP A 232 0.48 24.87 1.72
C ASP A 232 1.55 24.06 2.48
N PHE A 233 2.80 24.05 1.98
CA PHE A 233 3.86 23.27 2.58
C PHE A 233 4.74 24.09 3.51
N GLU A 234 5.23 23.41 4.53
CA GLU A 234 6.21 23.89 5.50
C GLU A 234 7.28 22.82 5.67
N ILE A 235 8.53 23.22 5.75
CA ILE A 235 9.68 22.34 5.87
C ILE A 235 10.63 22.86 6.93
N ASP A 236 11.00 21.97 7.86
CA ASP A 236 12.03 22.17 8.86
C ASP A 236 13.22 21.27 8.56
N THR A 237 14.41 21.86 8.46
CA THR A 237 15.67 21.15 8.16
C THR A 237 16.75 21.58 9.13
N GLU A 238 17.67 20.66 9.45
CA GLU A 238 18.96 20.98 10.07
C GLU A 238 20.05 21.20 9.03
#